data_9b05e02d2014510f0099c3a4e16c2279
#
_entry.id   9b05e02d2014510f0099c3a4e16c2279
#
_cell.length_a   1.000
_cell.length_b   1.000
_cell.length_c   1.000
_cell.angle_alpha   90.00
_cell.angle_beta   90.00
_cell.angle_gamma   90.00
#
_symmetry.space_group_name_H-M   'P 1'
#
loop_
_entity.id
_entity.type
_entity.pdbx_description
1 polymer ?
#
loop_
_entity_poly.entity_id
_entity_poly.type
_entity_poly.pdbx_seq_one_letter_code
_entity_poly.pdbx_strand_id
1 'polypeptide(L)'
;MNRETFDFELSFFEDLHKRMPKDVRVVSMLAHLYTQTGQLDAGLRLDRKLARLTPEDPTVHYNLACSLALKHRLADALKALKVAITFGYDDYVWMCNDPDLSELHESSAFLELCDELGIG
;
A
#
# COMPACT_ATOMS: atom_id res chain seq x y z
N MET A 1 -3.73 9.92 -18.74
CA MET A 1 -2.43 10.51 -18.39
C MET A 1 -1.33 9.78 -19.15
N ASN A 2 -0.42 10.48 -19.76
CA ASN A 2 0.63 9.87 -20.57
C ASN A 2 1.93 9.67 -19.79
N ARG A 3 2.87 8.96 -20.39
CA ARG A 3 4.16 8.61 -19.79
C ARG A 3 5.00 9.84 -19.42
N GLU A 4 4.95 10.88 -20.26
CA GLU A 4 5.72 12.11 -20.01
C GLU A 4 5.27 12.81 -18.73
N THR A 5 3.97 12.80 -18.44
CA THR A 5 3.43 13.38 -17.22
C THR A 5 3.96 12.63 -16.00
N PHE A 6 3.95 11.28 -16.04
CA PHE A 6 4.49 10.49 -14.95
C PHE A 6 5.99 10.72 -14.76
N ASP A 7 6.75 10.83 -15.85
CA ASP A 7 8.19 11.06 -15.79
C ASP A 7 8.50 12.40 -15.10
N PHE A 8 7.73 13.43 -15.42
CA PHE A 8 7.90 14.74 -14.79
C PHE A 8 7.58 14.68 -13.29
N GLU A 9 6.45 14.07 -12.93
CA GLU A 9 6.04 13.97 -11.53
C GLU A 9 7.03 13.15 -10.73
N LEU A 10 7.50 12.02 -11.27
CA LEU A 10 8.50 11.19 -10.61
C LEU A 10 9.76 11.97 -10.32
N SER A 11 10.30 12.65 -11.32
CA SER A 11 11.51 13.44 -11.17
C SER A 11 11.34 14.54 -10.09
N PHE A 12 10.19 15.21 -10.12
CA PHE A 12 9.87 16.27 -9.15
C PHE A 12 9.86 15.73 -7.72
N PHE A 13 9.13 14.62 -7.49
CA PHE A 13 9.00 14.05 -6.14
C PHE A 13 10.28 13.33 -5.69
N GLU A 14 11.05 12.77 -6.61
CA GLU A 14 12.35 12.20 -6.26
C GLU A 14 13.30 13.29 -5.76
N ASP A 15 13.30 14.46 -6.38
CA ASP A 15 14.10 15.58 -5.94
C ASP A 15 13.63 16.10 -4.58
N LEU A 16 12.32 16.22 -4.38
CA LEU A 16 11.77 16.61 -3.09
C LEU A 16 12.14 15.62 -2.00
N HIS A 17 12.08 14.32 -2.30
CA HIS A 17 12.39 13.27 -1.34
C HIS A 17 13.86 13.36 -0.88
N LYS A 18 14.77 13.69 -1.79
CA LYS A 18 16.18 13.86 -1.43
C LYS A 18 16.38 15.01 -0.42
N ARG A 19 15.59 16.08 -0.55
CA ARG A 19 15.68 17.25 0.32
C ARG A 19 14.87 17.09 1.60
N MET A 20 13.79 16.30 1.55
CA MET A 20 12.81 16.12 2.63
C MET A 20 12.53 14.64 2.85
N PRO A 21 13.55 13.85 3.24
CA PRO A 21 13.42 12.39 3.25
C PRO A 21 12.45 11.83 4.29
N LYS A 22 12.03 12.63 5.26
CA LYS A 22 11.08 12.21 6.29
C LYS A 22 9.72 12.90 6.18
N ASP A 23 9.50 13.67 5.12
CA ASP A 23 8.20 14.30 4.91
C ASP A 23 7.20 13.25 4.42
N VAL A 24 6.20 12.96 5.26
CA VAL A 24 5.22 11.89 5.02
C VAL A 24 4.47 12.10 3.71
N ARG A 25 4.10 13.35 3.39
CA ARG A 25 3.34 13.65 2.16
C ARG A 25 4.18 13.38 0.91
N VAL A 26 5.46 13.76 0.94
CA VAL A 26 6.38 13.52 -0.17
C VAL A 26 6.62 12.03 -0.36
N VAL A 27 6.92 11.32 0.71
CA VAL A 27 7.16 9.88 0.66
C VAL A 27 5.91 9.13 0.16
N SER A 28 4.75 9.53 0.65
CA SER A 28 3.46 8.93 0.26
C SER A 28 3.18 9.12 -1.24
N MET A 29 3.36 10.34 -1.74
CA MET A 29 3.12 10.62 -3.16
C MET A 29 4.11 9.87 -4.05
N LEU A 30 5.37 9.83 -3.67
CA LEU A 30 6.39 9.14 -4.45
C LEU A 30 6.13 7.62 -4.47
N ALA A 31 5.75 7.04 -3.33
CA ALA A 31 5.38 5.63 -3.26
C ALA A 31 4.23 5.31 -4.21
N HIS A 32 3.21 6.16 -4.23
CA HIS A 32 2.06 6.01 -5.11
C HIS A 32 2.47 6.07 -6.60
N LEU A 33 3.30 7.04 -6.96
CA LEU A 33 3.78 7.19 -8.33
C LEU A 33 4.61 5.98 -8.78
N TYR A 34 5.47 5.46 -7.92
CA TYR A 34 6.23 4.25 -8.24
C TYR A 34 5.31 3.06 -8.52
N THR A 35 4.28 2.87 -7.69
CA THR A 35 3.33 1.78 -7.90
C THR A 35 2.55 1.96 -9.21
N GLN A 36 2.08 3.18 -9.49
CA GLN A 36 1.34 3.47 -10.73
C GLN A 36 2.18 3.25 -11.99
N THR A 37 3.48 3.46 -11.91
CA THR A 37 4.38 3.29 -13.06
C THR A 37 5.02 1.92 -13.14
N GLY A 38 4.58 0.99 -12.29
CA GLY A 38 5.06 -0.39 -12.31
C GLY A 38 6.39 -0.61 -11.61
N GLN A 39 6.93 0.39 -10.92
CA GLN A 39 8.16 0.26 -10.14
C GLN A 39 7.84 -0.25 -8.75
N LEU A 40 7.39 -1.51 -8.69
CA LEU A 40 6.80 -2.10 -7.50
C LEU A 40 7.79 -2.23 -6.34
N ASP A 41 9.06 -2.55 -6.63
CA ASP A 41 10.05 -2.67 -5.56
C ASP A 41 10.34 -1.33 -4.90
N ALA A 42 10.45 -0.27 -5.71
CA ALA A 42 10.66 1.08 -5.18
C ALA A 42 9.46 1.55 -4.37
N GLY A 43 8.25 1.28 -4.86
CA GLY A 43 7.01 1.61 -4.15
C GLY A 43 6.92 0.89 -2.81
N LEU A 44 7.20 -0.41 -2.80
CA LEU A 44 7.18 -1.20 -1.56
C LEU A 44 8.19 -0.67 -0.54
N ARG A 45 9.39 -0.31 -0.99
CA ARG A 45 10.42 0.23 -0.10
C ARG A 45 9.92 1.49 0.62
N LEU A 46 9.26 2.37 -0.12
CA LEU A 46 8.73 3.61 0.46
C LEU A 46 7.50 3.37 1.33
N ASP A 47 6.66 2.41 0.98
CA ASP A 47 5.53 2.03 1.85
C ASP A 47 6.03 1.50 3.19
N ARG A 48 7.11 0.72 3.20
CA ARG A 48 7.74 0.27 4.44
C ARG A 48 8.31 1.45 5.24
N LYS A 49 8.91 2.41 4.57
CA LYS A 49 9.40 3.63 5.22
C LYS A 49 8.25 4.40 5.87
N LEU A 50 7.13 4.55 5.16
CA LEU A 50 5.93 5.20 5.70
C LEU A 50 5.42 4.49 6.95
N ALA A 51 5.40 3.17 6.94
CA ALA A 51 4.95 2.40 8.10
C ALA A 51 5.85 2.63 9.32
N ARG A 52 7.12 2.93 9.09
CA ARG A 52 8.04 3.31 10.19
C ARG A 52 7.83 4.75 10.65
N LEU A 53 7.50 5.66 9.73
CA LEU A 53 7.28 7.07 10.05
C LEU A 53 5.92 7.31 10.72
N THR A 54 4.91 6.54 10.33
CA THR A 54 3.55 6.69 10.83
C THR A 54 2.97 5.32 11.20
N PRO A 55 3.51 4.67 12.27
CA PRO A 55 3.19 3.26 12.56
C PRO A 55 1.74 2.99 12.98
N GLU A 56 0.97 4.02 13.32
CA GLU A 56 -0.43 3.87 13.73
C GLU A 56 -1.43 4.33 12.65
N ASP A 57 -0.96 4.66 11.46
CA ASP A 57 -1.84 5.13 10.39
C ASP A 57 -2.42 3.92 9.63
N PRO A 58 -3.73 3.66 9.73
CA PRO A 58 -4.35 2.50 9.08
C PRO A 58 -4.22 2.52 7.56
N THR A 59 -4.28 3.69 6.92
CA THR A 59 -4.16 3.82 5.47
C THR A 59 -2.77 3.42 5.00
N VAL A 60 -1.73 3.80 5.75
CA VAL A 60 -0.35 3.44 5.42
C VAL A 60 -0.16 1.92 5.43
N HIS A 61 -0.68 1.24 6.44
CA HIS A 61 -0.60 -0.22 6.53
C HIS A 61 -1.44 -0.90 5.45
N TYR A 62 -2.61 -0.34 5.11
CA TYR A 62 -3.41 -0.85 4.01
C TYR A 62 -2.66 -0.76 2.67
N ASN A 63 -2.05 0.39 2.39
CA ASN A 63 -1.27 0.58 1.16
C ASN A 63 -0.06 -0.36 1.11
N LEU A 64 0.58 -0.59 2.25
CA LEU A 64 1.65 -1.58 2.35
C LEU A 64 1.15 -2.98 1.99
N ALA A 65 -0.03 -3.35 2.48
CA ALA A 65 -0.65 -4.63 2.15
C ALA A 65 -0.87 -4.77 0.64
N CYS A 66 -1.36 -3.72 -0.01
CA CYS A 66 -1.56 -3.71 -1.46
C CYS A 66 -0.25 -3.90 -2.22
N SER A 67 0.80 -3.18 -1.83
CA SER A 67 2.11 -3.31 -2.47
C SER A 67 2.70 -4.70 -2.29
N LEU A 68 2.54 -5.31 -1.11
CA LEU A 68 2.99 -6.67 -0.86
C LEU A 68 2.22 -7.69 -1.70
N ALA A 69 0.89 -7.51 -1.84
CA ALA A 69 0.06 -8.39 -2.66
C ALA A 69 0.45 -8.31 -4.14
N LEU A 70 0.73 -7.11 -4.65
CA LEU A 70 1.19 -6.91 -6.02
C LEU A 70 2.53 -7.60 -6.28
N LYS A 71 3.35 -7.76 -5.25
CA LYS A 71 4.61 -8.50 -5.32
C LYS A 71 4.44 -9.99 -5.00
N HIS A 72 3.21 -10.48 -4.94
CA HIS A 72 2.85 -11.88 -4.65
C HIS A 72 3.29 -12.37 -3.27
N ARG A 73 3.52 -11.45 -2.35
CA ARG A 73 3.90 -11.76 -0.96
C ARG A 73 2.65 -11.81 -0.09
N LEU A 74 1.83 -12.83 -0.32
CA LEU A 74 0.46 -12.86 0.21
C LEU A 74 0.40 -12.99 1.74
N ALA A 75 1.29 -13.78 2.34
CA ALA A 75 1.31 -13.92 3.80
C ALA A 75 1.67 -12.58 4.48
N ASP A 76 2.66 -11.88 3.94
CA ASP A 76 3.05 -10.56 4.45
C ASP A 76 1.96 -9.52 4.20
N ALA A 77 1.29 -9.60 3.04
CA ALA A 77 0.18 -8.71 2.71
C ALA A 77 -0.96 -8.87 3.71
N LEU A 78 -1.33 -10.11 4.03
CA LEU A 78 -2.38 -10.38 4.99
C LEU A 78 -2.01 -9.86 6.38
N LYS A 79 -0.75 -10.03 6.77
CA LYS A 79 -0.25 -9.51 8.05
C LYS A 79 -0.38 -7.98 8.12
N ALA A 80 0.04 -7.27 7.08
CA ALA A 80 -0.08 -5.82 7.00
C ALA A 80 -1.55 -5.38 7.03
N LEU A 81 -2.43 -6.13 6.36
CA LEU A 81 -3.85 -5.84 6.34
C LEU A 81 -4.45 -5.96 7.74
N LYS A 82 -4.07 -6.98 8.49
CA LYS A 82 -4.52 -7.14 9.88
C LYS A 82 -4.05 -5.99 10.77
N VAL A 83 -2.83 -5.50 10.56
CA VAL A 83 -2.34 -4.32 11.28
C VAL A 83 -3.18 -3.09 10.94
N ALA A 84 -3.49 -2.88 9.65
CA ALA A 84 -4.35 -1.77 9.23
C ALA A 84 -5.70 -1.81 9.94
N ILE A 85 -6.32 -2.99 10.01
CA ILE A 85 -7.61 -3.17 10.68
C ILE A 85 -7.49 -2.89 12.17
N THR A 86 -6.41 -3.35 12.80
CA THR A 86 -6.15 -3.10 14.21
C THR A 86 -6.10 -1.60 14.52
N PHE A 87 -5.55 -0.80 13.61
CA PHE A 87 -5.47 0.65 13.78
C PHE A 87 -6.68 1.41 13.23
N GLY A 88 -7.73 0.71 12.80
CA GLY A 88 -9.00 1.34 12.49
C GLY A 88 -9.40 1.35 11.01
N TYR A 89 -8.68 0.66 10.13
CA TYR A 89 -9.14 0.52 8.75
C TYR A 89 -10.46 -0.25 8.75
N ASP A 90 -11.50 0.35 8.16
CA ASP A 90 -12.85 -0.21 8.20
C ASP A 90 -13.60 -0.20 6.86
N ASP A 91 -12.95 0.20 5.78
CA ASP A 91 -13.59 0.18 4.46
C ASP A 91 -13.53 -1.25 3.89
N TYR A 92 -14.30 -2.14 4.48
CA TYR A 92 -14.30 -3.56 4.11
C TYR A 92 -14.88 -3.80 2.73
N VAL A 93 -15.81 -2.96 2.26
CA VAL A 93 -16.36 -3.06 0.92
C VAL A 93 -15.24 -2.85 -0.11
N TRP A 94 -14.45 -1.81 0.07
CA TRP A 94 -13.31 -1.57 -0.83
C TRP A 94 -12.27 -2.68 -0.73
N MET A 95 -11.94 -3.11 0.48
CA MET A 95 -10.98 -4.19 0.71
C MET A 95 -11.33 -5.45 -0.07
N CYS A 96 -12.62 -5.81 -0.11
CA CYS A 96 -13.10 -7.00 -0.80
C CYS A 96 -13.17 -6.82 -2.32
N ASN A 97 -13.06 -5.60 -2.83
CA ASN A 97 -13.17 -5.28 -4.26
C ASN A 97 -11.91 -4.62 -4.84
N ASP A 98 -10.90 -4.37 -4.01
CA ASP A 98 -9.67 -3.73 -4.45
C ASP A 98 -8.90 -4.65 -5.40
N PRO A 99 -8.70 -4.24 -6.66
CA PRO A 99 -7.99 -5.08 -7.63
C PRO A 99 -6.56 -5.40 -7.24
N ASP A 100 -5.91 -4.55 -6.44
CA ASP A 100 -4.55 -4.80 -5.97
C ASP A 100 -4.49 -6.00 -5.02
N LEU A 101 -5.60 -6.34 -4.37
CA LEU A 101 -5.71 -7.47 -3.45
C LEU A 101 -6.35 -8.71 -4.10
N SER A 102 -6.55 -8.71 -5.42
CA SER A 102 -7.29 -9.77 -6.10
C SER A 102 -6.73 -11.17 -5.84
N GLU A 103 -5.42 -11.32 -5.83
CA GLU A 103 -4.78 -12.60 -5.56
C GLU A 103 -4.99 -13.03 -4.10
N LEU A 104 -4.97 -12.07 -3.18
CA LEU A 104 -5.23 -12.34 -1.77
C LEU A 104 -6.66 -12.78 -1.52
N HIS A 105 -7.63 -12.25 -2.30
CA HIS A 105 -9.05 -12.60 -2.15
C HIS A 105 -9.32 -14.11 -2.31
N GLU A 106 -8.45 -14.81 -3.00
CA GLU A 106 -8.61 -16.26 -3.25
C GLU A 106 -8.01 -17.12 -2.12
N SER A 107 -7.30 -16.51 -1.19
CA SER A 107 -6.64 -17.27 -0.12
C SER A 107 -7.63 -17.62 0.99
N SER A 108 -7.50 -18.84 1.54
CA SER A 108 -8.33 -19.26 2.66
C SER A 108 -8.11 -18.38 3.89
N ALA A 109 -6.89 -17.92 4.12
CA ALA A 109 -6.58 -17.05 5.24
C ALA A 109 -7.28 -15.69 5.15
N PHE A 110 -7.44 -15.14 3.94
CA PHE A 110 -8.22 -13.93 3.75
C PHE A 110 -9.70 -14.17 4.01
N LEU A 111 -10.23 -15.30 3.55
CA LEU A 111 -11.63 -15.65 3.77
C LEU A 111 -11.93 -15.84 5.28
N GLU A 112 -11.00 -16.44 6.00
CA GLU A 112 -11.10 -16.54 7.46
C GLU A 112 -11.14 -15.16 8.13
N LEU A 113 -10.30 -14.24 7.66
CA LEU A 113 -10.32 -12.87 8.16
C LEU A 113 -11.68 -12.21 7.93
N CYS A 114 -12.26 -12.38 6.75
CA CYS A 114 -13.59 -11.84 6.43
C CYS A 114 -14.64 -12.41 7.38
N ASP A 115 -14.58 -13.71 7.67
CA ASP A 115 -15.51 -14.35 8.62
C ASP A 115 -15.35 -13.75 10.03
N GLU A 116 -14.12 -13.55 10.48
CA GLU A 116 -13.85 -12.93 11.78
C GLU A 116 -14.39 -11.51 11.87
N LEU A 117 -14.39 -10.79 10.75
CA LEU A 117 -14.91 -9.41 10.69
C LEU A 117 -16.42 -9.35 10.49
N GLY A 118 -17.06 -10.50 10.28
CA GLY A 118 -18.50 -10.55 10.04
C GLY A 118 -18.92 -10.13 8.64
N ILE A 119 -18.02 -10.19 7.67
CA ILE A 119 -18.29 -9.90 6.28
C ILE A 119 -18.11 -11.16 5.44
N GLY A 120 -18.87 -11.28 4.41
CA GLY A 120 -18.82 -12.45 3.54
C GLY A 120 -20.14 -12.99 3.21
#